data_30a0f1674fc18ba305a1e83a2f6a3b3b
#
_entry.id   30a0f1674fc18ba305a1e83a2f6a3b3b
#
_cell.length_a   1.000
_cell.length_b   1.000
_cell.length_c   1.000
_cell.angle_alpha   90.00
_cell.angle_beta   90.00
_cell.angle_gamma   90.00
#
_symmetry.space_group_name_H-M   'P 1'
#
loop_
_entity.id
_entity.type
_entity.pdbx_description
1 polymer ?
#
loop_
_entity_poly.entity_id
_entity_poly.type
_entity_poly.pdbx_seq_one_letter_code
_entity_poly.pdbx_strand_id
1 'polypeptide(L)'
;IGNNNLRSNVKNDISRILKNFNFVNCIHPSAIVPESVKFGHGNVIMAGSVINSSSVIMDHCIINTNSTVEHDCMIDDFSSIGPAAAIGGNVKIGKNSSIGIGANIFNNVVIEENCLIGGGSLVNKNTKKNAVYFGVPAKYIRDNT
;
A
#
# COMPACT_ATOMS: atom_id res chain seq x y z
N ILE A 1 -10.44 -7.75 4.07
CA ILE A 1 -9.84 -8.82 3.25
C ILE A 1 -8.41 -8.42 2.94
N GLY A 2 -7.42 -9.15 3.52
CA GLY A 2 -5.99 -8.82 3.41
C GLY A 2 -5.38 -9.12 2.04
N ASN A 3 -5.86 -10.13 1.34
CA ASN A 3 -5.36 -10.46 -0.01
C ASN A 3 -5.87 -9.44 -1.03
N ASN A 4 -4.96 -8.80 -1.76
CA ASN A 4 -5.26 -7.70 -2.69
C ASN A 4 -6.18 -8.15 -3.84
N ASN A 5 -5.87 -9.28 -4.48
CA ASN A 5 -6.66 -9.82 -5.59
C ASN A 5 -8.07 -10.21 -5.14
N LEU A 6 -8.19 -10.89 -4.00
CA LEU A 6 -9.49 -11.27 -3.44
C LEU A 6 -10.30 -10.03 -3.06
N ARG A 7 -9.66 -8.99 -2.48
CA ARG A 7 -10.32 -7.72 -2.15
C ARG A 7 -10.86 -7.03 -3.41
N SER A 8 -10.08 -7.01 -4.48
CA SER A 8 -10.50 -6.47 -5.77
C SER A 8 -11.69 -7.24 -6.37
N ASN A 9 -11.65 -8.57 -6.34
CA ASN A 9 -12.74 -9.40 -6.84
C ASN A 9 -14.05 -9.17 -6.05
N VAL A 10 -13.99 -9.19 -4.71
CA VAL A 10 -15.14 -8.93 -3.86
C VAL A 10 -15.71 -7.52 -4.09
N LYS A 11 -14.85 -6.49 -4.23
CA LYS A 11 -15.31 -5.14 -4.60
C LYS A 11 -16.07 -5.15 -5.92
N ASN A 12 -15.56 -5.84 -6.92
CA ASN A 12 -16.22 -5.91 -8.24
C ASN A 12 -17.56 -6.64 -8.15
N ASP A 13 -17.66 -7.72 -7.38
CA ASP A 13 -18.92 -8.46 -7.18
C ASP A 13 -19.96 -7.59 -6.46
N ILE A 14 -19.57 -6.87 -5.40
CA ILE A 14 -20.46 -5.92 -4.71
C ILE A 14 -20.97 -4.86 -5.69
N SER A 15 -20.09 -4.29 -6.51
CA SER A 15 -20.45 -3.24 -7.47
C SER A 15 -21.38 -3.73 -8.59
N ARG A 16 -21.39 -5.03 -8.90
CA ARG A 16 -22.35 -5.62 -9.85
C ARG A 16 -23.74 -5.77 -9.24
N ILE A 17 -23.81 -6.10 -7.94
CA ILE A 17 -25.07 -6.35 -7.22
C ILE A 17 -25.71 -5.03 -6.78
N LEU A 18 -24.91 -4.08 -6.28
CA LEU A 18 -25.37 -2.83 -5.67
C LEU A 18 -24.95 -1.63 -6.55
N LYS A 19 -25.92 -1.10 -7.31
CA LYS A 19 -25.64 -0.01 -8.28
C LYS A 19 -25.33 1.35 -7.66
N ASN A 20 -25.72 1.62 -6.40
CA ASN A 20 -25.57 2.90 -5.72
C ASN A 20 -24.84 2.73 -4.37
N PHE A 21 -23.75 1.98 -4.36
CA PHE A 21 -23.02 1.70 -3.15
C PHE A 21 -21.71 2.50 -3.12
N ASN A 22 -21.48 3.23 -2.03
CA ASN A 22 -20.24 3.96 -1.79
C ASN A 22 -19.42 3.27 -0.69
N PHE A 23 -18.17 2.99 -1.00
CA PHE A 23 -17.22 2.50 0.00
C PHE A 23 -16.72 3.65 0.85
N VAL A 24 -16.75 3.49 2.16
CA VAL A 24 -16.22 4.47 3.12
C VAL A 24 -14.78 4.11 3.51
N ASN A 25 -14.00 5.10 3.94
CA ASN A 25 -12.69 4.88 4.53
C ASN A 25 -12.85 4.57 6.03
N CYS A 26 -12.15 3.54 6.50
CA CYS A 26 -12.07 3.18 7.92
C CYS A 26 -10.70 3.62 8.44
N ILE A 27 -10.66 4.72 9.18
CA ILE A 27 -9.43 5.26 9.77
C ILE A 27 -9.48 5.07 11.28
N HIS A 28 -8.49 4.34 11.83
CA HIS A 28 -8.42 4.12 13.26
C HIS A 28 -8.13 5.42 14.01
N PRO A 29 -8.77 5.71 15.16
CA PRO A 29 -8.59 6.98 15.89
C PRO A 29 -7.15 7.28 16.33
N SER A 30 -6.30 6.28 16.47
CA SER A 30 -4.87 6.45 16.78
C SER A 30 -3.96 6.56 15.55
N ALA A 31 -4.50 6.56 14.34
CA ALA A 31 -3.73 6.86 13.15
C ALA A 31 -3.45 8.37 13.07
N ILE A 32 -2.24 8.74 12.64
CA ILE A 32 -1.84 10.13 12.46
C ILE A 32 -1.89 10.46 10.98
N VAL A 33 -2.83 11.32 10.59
CA VAL A 33 -3.08 11.67 9.19
C VAL A 33 -3.39 13.16 9.09
N PRO A 34 -2.50 14.00 8.53
CA PRO A 34 -2.77 15.42 8.34
C PRO A 34 -3.80 15.65 7.22
N GLU A 35 -4.47 16.82 7.26
CA GLU A 35 -5.51 17.21 6.30
C GLU A 35 -5.04 17.26 4.83
N SER A 36 -3.75 17.43 4.60
CA SER A 36 -3.17 17.47 3.26
C SER A 36 -3.14 16.11 2.55
N VAL A 37 -3.37 15.00 3.27
CA VAL A 37 -3.44 13.65 2.68
C VAL A 37 -4.76 13.50 1.92
N LYS A 38 -4.66 13.00 0.69
CA LYS A 38 -5.84 12.73 -0.14
C LYS A 38 -6.15 11.24 -0.14
N PHE A 39 -7.43 10.92 0.01
CA PHE A 39 -7.91 9.55 -0.03
C PHE A 39 -8.92 9.35 -1.17
N GLY A 40 -8.82 8.21 -1.82
CA GLY A 40 -9.94 7.61 -2.54
C GLY A 40 -10.94 6.98 -1.58
N HIS A 41 -11.51 5.84 -1.92
CA HIS A 41 -12.60 5.19 -1.20
C HIS A 41 -12.22 3.78 -0.75
N GLY A 42 -12.86 3.30 0.32
CA GLY A 42 -12.74 1.92 0.78
C GLY A 42 -11.39 1.57 1.42
N ASN A 43 -10.63 2.57 1.84
CA ASN A 43 -9.34 2.38 2.49
C ASN A 43 -9.48 1.96 3.94
N VAL A 44 -8.51 1.20 4.43
CA VAL A 44 -8.39 0.81 5.84
C VAL A 44 -7.05 1.30 6.37
N ILE A 45 -7.10 2.22 7.32
CA ILE A 45 -5.94 2.82 7.98
C ILE A 45 -5.94 2.33 9.43
N MET A 46 -4.97 1.48 9.77
CA MET A 46 -4.95 0.75 11.04
C MET A 46 -4.31 1.55 12.19
N ALA A 47 -4.43 1.00 13.39
CA ALA A 47 -3.93 1.62 14.62
C ALA A 47 -2.43 1.97 14.54
N GLY A 48 -2.08 3.17 15.00
CA GLY A 48 -0.70 3.64 15.11
C GLY A 48 0.01 3.89 13.79
N SER A 49 -0.68 3.76 12.64
CA SER A 49 -0.10 4.12 11.35
C SER A 49 0.05 5.64 11.22
N VAL A 50 1.09 6.06 10.52
CA VAL A 50 1.38 7.47 10.26
C VAL A 50 1.44 7.69 8.75
N ILE A 51 0.69 8.64 8.24
CA ILE A 51 0.74 9.07 6.83
C ILE A 51 1.12 10.55 6.83
N ASN A 52 2.22 10.90 6.20
CA ASN A 52 2.73 12.27 6.17
C ASN A 52 2.17 13.08 4.99
N SER A 53 2.42 14.38 5.04
CA SER A 53 1.81 15.41 4.20
C SER A 53 1.91 15.14 2.70
N SER A 54 0.92 15.64 1.96
CA SER A 54 0.87 15.61 0.48
C SER A 54 0.83 14.21 -0.13
N SER A 55 0.68 13.15 0.68
CA SER A 55 0.55 11.79 0.17
C SER A 55 -0.86 11.53 -0.36
N VAL A 56 -0.96 10.65 -1.33
CA VAL A 56 -2.21 10.25 -1.97
C VAL A 56 -2.39 8.74 -1.81
N ILE A 57 -3.49 8.34 -1.18
CA ILE A 57 -3.90 6.94 -1.03
C ILE A 57 -5.12 6.73 -1.92
N MET A 58 -4.97 5.94 -2.96
CA MET A 58 -6.04 5.69 -3.93
C MET A 58 -7.12 4.77 -3.33
N ASP A 59 -7.77 3.94 -4.13
CA ASP A 59 -8.92 3.15 -3.67
C ASP A 59 -8.53 1.80 -3.06
N HIS A 60 -9.27 1.40 -2.02
CA HIS A 60 -9.20 0.06 -1.42
C HIS A 60 -7.82 -0.36 -0.90
N CYS A 61 -7.00 0.58 -0.50
CA CYS A 61 -5.69 0.33 0.09
C CYS A 61 -5.80 -0.09 1.57
N ILE A 62 -4.78 -0.79 2.05
CA ILE A 62 -4.60 -1.09 3.47
C ILE A 62 -3.27 -0.49 3.93
N ILE A 63 -3.33 0.41 4.90
CA ILE A 63 -2.16 0.93 5.63
C ILE A 63 -2.21 0.28 7.01
N ASN A 64 -1.37 -0.72 7.23
CA ASN A 64 -1.52 -1.61 8.36
C ASN A 64 -0.87 -1.05 9.64
N THR A 65 -1.09 -1.75 10.75
CA THR A 65 -0.71 -1.34 12.12
C THR A 65 0.74 -0.88 12.21
N ASN A 66 0.96 0.31 12.79
CA ASN A 66 2.28 0.91 13.03
C ASN A 66 3.14 1.08 11.77
N SER A 67 2.58 1.05 10.57
CA SER A 67 3.32 1.38 9.36
C SER A 67 3.43 2.88 9.16
N THR A 68 4.47 3.32 8.46
CA THR A 68 4.67 4.74 8.12
C THR A 68 4.71 4.94 6.62
N VAL A 69 4.06 5.99 6.15
CA VAL A 69 4.11 6.49 4.78
C VAL A 69 4.57 7.94 4.86
N GLU A 70 5.77 8.21 4.38
CA GLU A 70 6.34 9.54 4.40
C GLU A 70 5.67 10.47 3.37
N HIS A 71 6.14 11.72 3.31
CA HIS A 71 5.55 12.80 2.51
C HIS A 71 5.61 12.54 1.00
N ASP A 72 4.69 13.11 0.25
CA ASP A 72 4.64 13.09 -1.23
C ASP A 72 4.54 11.68 -1.85
N CYS A 73 4.08 10.68 -1.09
CA CYS A 73 3.92 9.33 -1.58
C CYS A 73 2.63 9.14 -2.37
N MET A 74 2.63 8.19 -3.30
CA MET A 74 1.45 7.72 -3.99
C MET A 74 1.28 6.22 -3.78
N ILE A 75 0.17 5.82 -3.15
CA ILE A 75 -0.20 4.41 -2.96
C ILE A 75 -1.41 4.12 -3.85
N ASP A 76 -1.20 3.33 -4.88
CA ASP A 76 -2.19 3.04 -5.91
C ASP A 76 -3.18 1.95 -5.47
N ASP A 77 -4.28 1.80 -6.22
CA ASP A 77 -5.43 0.96 -5.90
C ASP A 77 -5.07 -0.44 -5.41
N PHE A 78 -5.83 -0.91 -4.43
CA PHE A 78 -5.74 -2.26 -3.87
C PHE A 78 -4.37 -2.64 -3.31
N SER A 79 -3.45 -1.68 -3.11
CA SER A 79 -2.16 -1.96 -2.51
C SER A 79 -2.24 -2.11 -1.00
N SER A 80 -1.29 -2.82 -0.41
CA SER A 80 -1.21 -3.04 1.03
C SER A 80 0.18 -2.75 1.56
N ILE A 81 0.24 -1.91 2.60
CA ILE A 81 1.45 -1.66 3.38
C ILE A 81 1.34 -2.51 4.65
N GLY A 82 2.24 -3.45 4.82
CA GLY A 82 2.23 -4.41 5.94
C GLY A 82 2.54 -3.77 7.29
N PRO A 83 2.26 -4.48 8.39
CA PRO A 83 2.53 -3.94 9.74
C PRO A 83 3.99 -3.51 9.90
N ALA A 84 4.20 -2.38 10.55
CA ALA A 84 5.53 -1.81 10.83
C ALA A 84 6.43 -1.62 9.58
N ALA A 85 5.88 -1.63 8.38
CA ALA A 85 6.63 -1.27 7.18
C ALA A 85 6.84 0.24 7.11
N ALA A 86 8.00 0.68 6.61
CA ALA A 86 8.36 2.08 6.50
C ALA A 86 8.57 2.47 5.02
N ILE A 87 7.76 3.43 4.56
CA ILE A 87 7.81 3.94 3.20
C ILE A 87 8.44 5.33 3.21
N GLY A 88 9.58 5.49 2.59
CA GLY A 88 10.30 6.76 2.49
C GLY A 88 9.58 7.80 1.65
N GLY A 89 10.05 9.05 1.70
CA GLY A 89 9.43 10.17 0.98
C GLY A 89 9.44 10.00 -0.55
N ASN A 90 8.41 10.53 -1.21
CA ASN A 90 8.24 10.53 -2.67
C ASN A 90 8.30 9.11 -3.29
N VAL A 91 7.82 8.10 -2.58
CA VAL A 91 7.71 6.72 -3.07
C VAL A 91 6.39 6.54 -3.80
N LYS A 92 6.43 5.78 -4.90
CA LYS A 92 5.22 5.34 -5.61
C LYS A 92 5.06 3.84 -5.45
N ILE A 93 3.90 3.41 -4.95
CA ILE A 93 3.53 1.99 -4.85
C ILE A 93 2.45 1.73 -5.89
N GLY A 94 2.77 0.96 -6.89
CA GLY A 94 1.86 0.63 -7.98
C GLY A 94 0.73 -0.31 -7.55
N LYS A 95 -0.33 -0.27 -8.32
CA LYS A 95 -1.58 -1.01 -8.09
C LYS A 95 -1.36 -2.47 -7.70
N ASN A 96 -2.19 -2.96 -6.78
CA ASN A 96 -2.20 -4.35 -6.34
C ASN A 96 -0.88 -4.86 -5.73
N SER A 97 0.03 -3.96 -5.35
CA SER A 97 1.30 -4.34 -4.75
C SER A 97 1.20 -4.54 -3.26
N SER A 98 1.99 -5.46 -2.72
CA SER A 98 2.03 -5.81 -1.30
C SER A 98 3.42 -5.55 -0.74
N ILE A 99 3.50 -4.70 0.26
CA ILE A 99 4.71 -4.45 1.05
C ILE A 99 4.63 -5.28 2.33
N GLY A 100 5.56 -6.21 2.51
CA GLY A 100 5.55 -7.14 3.63
C GLY A 100 5.82 -6.47 4.98
N ILE A 101 5.50 -7.20 6.06
CA ILE A 101 5.74 -6.77 7.44
C ILE A 101 7.18 -6.29 7.64
N GLY A 102 7.38 -5.11 8.23
CA GLY A 102 8.70 -4.56 8.55
C GLY A 102 9.61 -4.26 7.35
N ALA A 103 9.10 -4.27 6.12
CA ALA A 103 9.88 -3.90 4.95
C ALA A 103 10.12 -2.39 4.92
N ASN A 104 11.28 -1.99 4.39
CA ASN A 104 11.69 -0.60 4.29
C ASN A 104 11.90 -0.22 2.82
N ILE A 105 11.30 0.86 2.38
CA ILE A 105 11.42 1.38 1.01
C ILE A 105 12.12 2.73 1.07
N PHE A 106 13.24 2.87 0.36
CA PHE A 106 14.00 4.13 0.30
C PHE A 106 13.23 5.22 -0.43
N ASN A 107 13.57 6.47 -0.13
CA ASN A 107 13.02 7.64 -0.78
C ASN A 107 13.16 7.58 -2.31
N ASN A 108 12.17 8.11 -3.01
CA ASN A 108 12.14 8.22 -4.47
C ASN A 108 12.10 6.88 -5.22
N VAL A 109 11.85 5.77 -4.55
CA VAL A 109 11.71 4.46 -5.19
C VAL A 109 10.32 4.31 -5.79
N VAL A 110 10.27 3.67 -6.96
CA VAL A 110 9.03 3.22 -7.60
C VAL A 110 8.91 1.70 -7.45
N ILE A 111 7.90 1.27 -6.70
CA ILE A 111 7.44 -0.11 -6.71
C ILE A 111 6.37 -0.20 -7.80
N GLU A 112 6.65 -0.95 -8.84
CA GLU A 112 5.72 -1.14 -9.96
C GLU A 112 4.49 -1.96 -9.56
N GLU A 113 3.49 -2.05 -10.44
CA GLU A 113 2.24 -2.77 -10.20
C GLU A 113 2.47 -4.27 -9.95
N ASN A 114 1.57 -4.88 -9.18
CA ASN A 114 1.54 -6.30 -8.84
C ASN A 114 2.89 -6.83 -8.31
N CYS A 115 3.55 -6.04 -7.47
CA CYS A 115 4.78 -6.45 -6.81
C CYS A 115 4.51 -7.00 -5.41
N LEU A 116 5.28 -8.01 -5.03
CA LEU A 116 5.36 -8.51 -3.66
C LEU A 116 6.75 -8.21 -3.09
N ILE A 117 6.80 -7.36 -2.10
CA ILE A 117 8.01 -7.09 -1.32
C ILE A 117 7.95 -7.92 -0.04
N GLY A 118 8.91 -8.79 0.16
CA GLY A 118 8.95 -9.68 1.31
C GLY A 118 9.17 -8.95 2.64
N GLY A 119 8.71 -9.57 3.72
CA GLY A 119 8.88 -9.00 5.06
C GLY A 119 10.35 -8.74 5.40
N GLY A 120 10.63 -7.63 6.11
CA GLY A 120 11.98 -7.23 6.51
C GLY A 120 12.93 -6.84 5.37
N SER A 121 12.44 -6.76 4.14
CA SER A 121 13.28 -6.39 2.98
C SER A 121 13.61 -4.90 2.96
N LEU A 122 14.77 -4.55 2.39
CA LEU A 122 15.19 -3.18 2.14
C LEU A 122 15.22 -2.90 0.64
N VAL A 123 14.27 -2.13 0.13
CA VAL A 123 14.20 -1.78 -1.29
C VAL A 123 14.82 -0.41 -1.52
N ASN A 124 15.93 -0.36 -2.25
CA ASN A 124 16.69 0.85 -2.55
C ASN A 124 16.79 1.15 -4.05
N LYS A 125 16.06 0.42 -4.89
CA LYS A 125 15.98 0.61 -6.35
C LYS A 125 14.56 0.33 -6.83
N ASN A 126 14.19 0.93 -7.95
CA ASN A 126 12.91 0.66 -8.60
C ASN A 126 12.75 -0.83 -8.92
N THR A 127 11.52 -1.32 -8.79
CA THR A 127 11.19 -2.69 -9.17
C THR A 127 10.70 -2.74 -10.61
N LYS A 128 10.63 -3.94 -11.19
CA LYS A 128 9.83 -4.21 -12.39
C LYS A 128 8.46 -4.75 -11.96
N LYS A 129 7.45 -4.55 -12.79
CA LYS A 129 6.09 -5.03 -12.51
C LYS A 129 5.98 -6.56 -12.49
N ASN A 130 4.92 -7.05 -11.85
CA ASN A 130 4.62 -8.48 -11.72
C ASN A 130 5.80 -9.26 -11.13
N ALA A 131 6.38 -8.79 -10.03
CA ALA A 131 7.61 -9.37 -9.52
C ALA A 131 7.64 -9.48 -7.99
N VAL A 132 8.39 -10.46 -7.52
CA VAL A 132 8.65 -10.74 -6.11
C VAL A 132 10.08 -10.34 -5.77
N TYR A 133 10.24 -9.55 -4.71
CA TYR A 133 11.53 -9.08 -4.21
C TYR A 133 11.71 -9.42 -2.73
N PHE A 134 12.88 -9.94 -2.35
CA PHE A 134 13.25 -10.21 -0.97
C PHE A 134 14.70 -9.83 -0.69
N GLY A 135 14.99 -9.54 0.58
CA GLY A 135 16.34 -9.39 1.12
C GLY A 135 16.77 -7.97 1.45
N VAL A 136 18.00 -7.84 1.95
CA VAL A 136 18.66 -6.58 2.36
C VAL A 136 20.04 -6.51 1.70
N PRO A 137 20.20 -5.75 0.59
CA PRO A 137 19.15 -5.10 -0.19
C PRO A 137 18.26 -6.11 -0.93
N ALA A 138 17.01 -5.70 -1.20
CA ALA A 138 16.04 -6.53 -1.90
C ALA A 138 16.45 -6.82 -3.35
N LYS A 139 16.32 -8.08 -3.73
CA LYS A 139 16.62 -8.55 -5.09
C LYS A 139 15.40 -9.23 -5.68
N TYR A 140 15.29 -9.18 -7.00
CA TYR A 140 14.30 -9.95 -7.74
C TYR A 140 14.49 -11.45 -7.48
N ILE A 141 13.40 -12.13 -7.19
CA ILE A 141 13.38 -13.58 -6.90
C ILE A 141 12.67 -14.35 -8.03
N ARG A 142 11.47 -13.90 -8.41
CA ARG A 142 10.63 -14.55 -9.41
C ARG A 142 9.52 -13.61 -9.87
N ASP A 143 8.79 -14.00 -10.88
CA ASP A 143 7.57 -13.31 -11.26
C ASP A 143 6.45 -13.56 -10.22
N ASN A 144 5.58 -12.59 -10.07
CA ASN A 144 4.40 -12.63 -9.22
C ASN A 144 3.19 -12.98 -10.10
N THR A 145 2.93 -14.26 -10.23
CA THR A 145 1.84 -14.84 -11.06
C THR A 145 0.58 -15.02 -10.25
#